data_3dbcf6c2d503948a3ab343bd89629d9e
#
_entry.id   3dbcf6c2d503948a3ab343bd89629d9e
#
_cell.length_a   1.000
_cell.length_b   1.000
_cell.length_c   1.000
_cell.angle_alpha   90.00
_cell.angle_beta   90.00
_cell.angle_gamma   90.00
#
_symmetry.space_group_name_H-M   'P 1'
#
loop_
_entity.id
_entity.type
_entity.pdbx_description
1 polymer ?
#
loop_
_entity_poly.entity_id
_entity_poly.type
_entity_poly.pdbx_seq_one_letter_code
_entity_poly.pdbx_strand_id
1 'polypeptide(L)'
;LVGSEMCIRDSFTSINLDKTTKIKTSWIYSISKKVNTRPSLYLKAGALHGCVLCRNDIPLVYVEDVGRHNAVDKIAGWVFLNNENTSDKIFYTTGRLTSEMVIKTVQMGIPILISRSGFTESGVTLAKQAGLTLIGRAKGKRMIIANGIERVVFDSDVKSVKNVDVVSAQRSIIS
;
A
#
# COMPACT_ATOMS: atom_id res chain seq x y z
N LEU A 1 11.69 -13.10 -21.48
CA LEU A 1 11.25 -12.05 -20.52
C LEU A 1 9.80 -11.60 -20.75
N VAL A 2 9.32 -11.51 -22.02
CA VAL A 2 7.93 -11.13 -22.33
C VAL A 2 6.91 -12.18 -21.83
N GLY A 3 7.26 -13.46 -21.86
CA GLY A 3 6.40 -14.54 -21.38
C GLY A 3 6.17 -14.55 -19.86
N SER A 4 7.14 -14.09 -19.06
CA SER A 4 7.01 -14.02 -17.60
C SER A 4 6.07 -12.90 -17.13
N GLU A 5 6.04 -11.78 -17.82
CA GLU A 5 5.11 -10.68 -17.50
C GLU A 5 3.65 -11.03 -17.83
N MET A 6 3.41 -11.78 -18.92
CA MET A 6 2.08 -12.29 -19.25
C MET A 6 1.58 -13.29 -18.21
N CYS A 7 2.41 -14.27 -17.80
CA CYS A 7 2.04 -15.23 -16.75
C CYS A 7 1.78 -14.56 -15.40
N ILE A 8 2.54 -13.52 -15.04
CA ILE A 8 2.32 -12.75 -13.80
C ILE A 8 0.99 -11.98 -13.88
N ARG A 9 0.64 -11.42 -15.03
CA ARG A 9 -0.65 -10.73 -15.23
C ARG A 9 -1.83 -11.69 -15.16
N ASP A 10 -1.74 -12.88 -15.74
CA ASP A 10 -2.81 -13.87 -15.74
C ASP A 10 -3.06 -14.43 -14.33
N SER A 11 -2.00 -14.70 -13.56
CA SER A 11 -2.13 -15.11 -12.16
C SER A 11 -2.65 -13.99 -11.25
N PHE A 12 -2.39 -12.74 -11.59
CA PHE A 12 -2.84 -11.56 -10.86
C PHE A 12 -4.36 -11.37 -10.90
N THR A 13 -5.01 -11.64 -12.05
CA THR A 13 -6.46 -11.50 -12.21
C THR A 13 -7.28 -12.58 -11.53
N SER A 14 -6.66 -13.70 -11.14
CA SER A 14 -7.32 -14.81 -10.44
C SER A 14 -7.40 -14.62 -8.92
N ILE A 15 -6.66 -13.66 -8.35
CA ILE A 15 -6.64 -13.43 -6.90
C ILE A 15 -7.81 -12.53 -6.50
N ASN A 16 -8.70 -13.07 -5.67
CA ASN A 16 -9.83 -12.32 -5.13
C ASN A 16 -9.47 -11.76 -3.75
N LEU A 17 -9.19 -10.46 -3.69
CA LEU A 17 -8.91 -9.79 -2.42
C LEU A 17 -10.17 -9.65 -1.57
N ASP A 18 -10.02 -9.76 -0.25
CA ASP A 18 -11.13 -9.52 0.68
C ASP A 18 -11.69 -8.11 0.51
N LYS A 19 -13.01 -8.03 0.30
CA LYS A 19 -13.75 -6.77 0.10
C LYS A 19 -14.32 -6.20 1.40
N THR A 20 -14.29 -6.97 2.48
CA THR A 20 -14.89 -6.59 3.76
C THR A 20 -13.95 -5.80 4.66
N THR A 21 -12.64 -6.00 4.50
CA THR A 21 -11.62 -5.33 5.29
C THR A 21 -11.69 -3.81 5.13
N LYS A 22 -11.81 -3.11 6.24
CA LYS A 22 -11.86 -1.64 6.32
C LYS A 22 -10.56 -1.10 6.93
N ILE A 23 -10.28 0.17 6.64
CA ILE A 23 -9.18 0.91 7.25
C ILE A 23 -9.67 2.24 7.79
N LYS A 24 -9.34 2.56 9.03
CA LYS A 24 -9.64 3.84 9.65
C LYS A 24 -8.55 4.86 9.34
N THR A 25 -8.91 6.12 9.17
CA THR A 25 -7.94 7.20 8.98
C THR A 25 -7.01 7.35 10.18
N SER A 26 -7.52 7.14 11.40
CA SER A 26 -6.72 7.10 12.63
C SER A 26 -5.61 6.05 12.58
N TRP A 27 -5.89 4.87 12.01
CA TRP A 27 -4.90 3.80 11.86
C TRP A 27 -3.78 4.19 10.87
N ILE A 28 -4.14 4.83 9.75
CA ILE A 28 -3.15 5.31 8.77
C ILE A 28 -2.18 6.29 9.44
N TYR A 29 -2.70 7.20 10.26
CA TYR A 29 -1.89 8.17 11.00
C TYR A 29 -1.01 7.51 12.05
N SER A 30 -1.57 6.54 12.81
CA SER A 30 -0.85 5.77 13.81
C SER A 30 0.31 4.99 13.18
N ILE A 31 0.06 4.23 12.10
CA ILE A 31 1.08 3.47 11.37
C ILE A 31 2.16 4.40 10.82
N SER A 32 1.75 5.48 10.15
CA SER A 32 2.70 6.46 9.59
C SER A 32 3.58 7.09 10.68
N LYS A 33 3.01 7.43 11.85
CA LYS A 33 3.77 7.94 12.99
C LYS A 33 4.74 6.89 13.52
N LYS A 34 4.28 5.65 13.77
CA LYS A 34 5.11 4.54 14.28
C LYS A 34 6.32 4.28 13.37
N VAL A 35 6.12 4.24 12.04
CA VAL A 35 7.22 4.03 11.07
C VAL A 35 8.19 5.21 11.04
N ASN A 36 7.69 6.43 11.14
CA ASN A 36 8.53 7.64 11.04
C ASN A 36 9.25 8.00 12.35
N THR A 37 8.86 7.43 13.49
CA THR A 37 9.48 7.70 14.80
C THR A 37 10.29 6.52 15.35
N ARG A 38 10.15 5.34 14.74
CA ARG A 38 10.90 4.15 15.15
C ARG A 38 12.39 4.37 14.87
N PRO A 39 13.29 4.14 15.85
CA PRO A 39 14.72 4.10 15.59
C PRO A 39 15.03 3.04 14.52
N SER A 40 15.53 3.48 13.36
CA SER A 40 15.68 2.63 12.18
C SER A 40 16.84 3.10 11.33
N LEU A 41 17.38 2.20 10.53
CA LEU A 41 18.41 2.53 9.53
C LEU A 41 17.85 3.47 8.47
N TYR A 42 16.55 3.34 8.14
CA TYR A 42 15.84 4.26 7.25
C TYR A 42 15.94 5.72 7.72
N LEU A 43 15.74 5.97 9.02
CA LEU A 43 15.84 7.33 9.58
C LEU A 43 17.29 7.82 9.67
N LYS A 44 18.25 6.91 9.91
CA LYS A 44 19.67 7.25 10.05
C LYS A 44 20.34 7.52 8.70
N ALA A 45 20.12 6.67 7.71
CA ALA A 45 20.83 6.69 6.43
C ALA A 45 20.06 7.39 5.31
N GLY A 46 18.71 7.51 5.40
CA GLY A 46 17.86 8.14 4.39
C GLY A 46 17.77 7.38 3.06
N ALA A 47 18.59 6.33 2.87
CA ALA A 47 18.75 5.58 1.62
C ALA A 47 18.07 4.19 1.63
N LEU A 48 17.32 3.89 2.68
CA LEU A 48 16.65 2.59 2.86
C LEU A 48 15.13 2.74 2.67
N HIS A 49 14.48 1.62 2.38
CA HIS A 49 13.04 1.52 2.33
C HIS A 49 12.54 0.68 3.52
N GLY A 50 11.59 1.23 4.29
CA GLY A 50 10.91 0.51 5.36
C GLY A 50 9.58 -0.06 4.86
N CYS A 51 9.29 -1.30 5.23
CA CYS A 51 8.01 -1.96 5.01
C CYS A 51 7.49 -2.52 6.33
N VAL A 52 6.19 -2.40 6.55
CA VAL A 52 5.52 -2.94 7.73
C VAL A 52 4.22 -3.61 7.35
N LEU A 53 3.99 -4.81 7.89
CA LEU A 53 2.70 -5.48 7.86
C LEU A 53 1.99 -5.24 9.18
N CYS A 54 0.75 -4.78 9.12
CA CYS A 54 -0.05 -4.46 10.30
C CYS A 54 -1.36 -5.25 10.34
N ARG A 55 -1.80 -5.57 11.55
CA ARG A 55 -3.21 -5.90 11.84
C ARG A 55 -3.85 -4.68 12.49
N ASN A 56 -4.84 -4.08 11.81
CA ASN A 56 -5.33 -2.74 12.16
C ASN A 56 -4.18 -1.72 12.16
N ASP A 57 -3.90 -1.06 13.29
CA ASP A 57 -2.75 -0.16 13.45
C ASP A 57 -1.56 -0.78 14.22
N ILE A 58 -1.62 -2.09 14.51
CA ILE A 58 -0.60 -2.82 15.26
C ILE A 58 0.40 -3.44 14.29
N PRO A 59 1.69 -3.03 14.30
CA PRO A 59 2.72 -3.66 13.50
C PRO A 59 2.97 -5.11 13.93
N LEU A 60 2.93 -6.04 12.99
CA LEU A 60 3.30 -7.45 13.18
C LEU A 60 4.78 -7.67 12.87
N VAL A 61 5.23 -7.11 11.76
CA VAL A 61 6.62 -7.20 11.32
C VAL A 61 7.03 -5.89 10.62
N TYR A 62 8.24 -5.44 10.89
CA TYR A 62 8.89 -4.30 10.23
C TYR A 62 10.22 -4.76 9.65
N VAL A 63 10.46 -4.44 8.40
CA VAL A 63 11.70 -4.76 7.68
C VAL A 63 12.23 -3.55 6.94
N GLU A 64 13.54 -3.52 6.75
CA GLU A 64 14.25 -2.49 5.97
C GLU A 64 15.12 -3.14 4.90
N ASP A 65 15.26 -2.45 3.77
CA ASP A 65 16.17 -2.83 2.70
C ASP A 65 16.53 -1.60 1.85
N VAL A 66 17.69 -1.65 1.18
CA VAL A 66 18.10 -0.64 0.19
C VAL A 66 17.14 -0.68 -1.02
N GLY A 67 16.71 -1.85 -1.43
CA GLY A 67 15.75 -2.07 -2.50
C GLY A 67 14.31 -2.18 -1.98
N ARG A 68 13.39 -1.32 -2.46
CA ARG A 68 11.97 -1.41 -2.07
C ARG A 68 11.35 -2.79 -2.36
N HIS A 69 11.77 -3.43 -3.46
CA HIS A 69 11.29 -4.76 -3.84
C HIS A 69 11.78 -5.85 -2.88
N ASN A 70 13.04 -5.78 -2.47
CA ASN A 70 13.60 -6.69 -1.47
C ASN A 70 12.89 -6.55 -0.12
N ALA A 71 12.56 -5.31 0.29
CA ALA A 71 11.80 -5.09 1.52
C ALA A 71 10.40 -5.75 1.46
N VAL A 72 9.72 -5.70 0.32
CA VAL A 72 8.44 -6.43 0.12
C VAL A 72 8.65 -7.93 0.17
N ASP A 73 9.69 -8.45 -0.48
CA ASP A 73 9.99 -9.89 -0.51
C ASP A 73 10.31 -10.44 0.89
N LYS A 74 10.95 -9.64 1.74
CA LYS A 74 11.14 -9.97 3.17
C LYS A 74 9.81 -10.08 3.91
N ILE A 75 8.83 -9.20 3.63
CA ILE A 75 7.48 -9.33 4.19
C ILE A 75 6.81 -10.61 3.68
N ALA A 76 6.88 -10.89 2.38
CA ALA A 76 6.32 -12.10 1.80
C ALA A 76 6.93 -13.37 2.43
N GLY A 77 8.25 -13.39 2.60
CA GLY A 77 8.95 -14.49 3.29
C GLY A 77 8.49 -14.65 4.74
N TRP A 78 8.32 -13.56 5.48
CA TRP A 78 7.82 -13.61 6.85
C TRP A 78 6.38 -14.14 6.92
N VAL A 79 5.49 -13.70 6.03
CA VAL A 79 4.11 -14.18 5.92
C VAL A 79 4.09 -15.69 5.68
N PHE A 80 4.90 -16.17 4.73
CA PHE A 80 5.01 -17.58 4.40
C PHE A 80 5.51 -18.43 5.58
N LEU A 81 6.60 -18.00 6.22
CA LEU A 81 7.22 -18.74 7.33
C LEU A 81 6.33 -18.80 8.58
N ASN A 82 5.47 -17.82 8.79
CA ASN A 82 4.59 -17.73 9.95
C ASN A 82 3.16 -18.22 9.66
N ASN A 83 2.86 -18.70 8.43
CA ASN A 83 1.50 -19.05 8.02
C ASN A 83 0.47 -17.94 8.34
N GLU A 84 0.89 -16.66 8.18
CA GLU A 84 0.04 -15.54 8.58
C GLU A 84 -1.09 -15.32 7.57
N ASN A 85 -2.32 -15.23 8.05
CA ASN A 85 -3.45 -14.84 7.22
C ASN A 85 -3.34 -13.37 6.84
N THR A 86 -3.37 -13.06 5.55
CA THR A 86 -3.13 -11.72 5.01
C THR A 86 -4.40 -10.98 4.62
N SER A 87 -5.56 -11.63 4.59
CA SER A 87 -6.83 -11.09 4.10
C SER A 87 -7.36 -9.88 4.90
N ASP A 88 -6.96 -9.74 6.15
CA ASP A 88 -7.32 -8.66 7.07
C ASP A 88 -6.15 -7.68 7.34
N LYS A 89 -5.06 -7.77 6.58
CA LYS A 89 -3.85 -7.00 6.85
C LYS A 89 -3.76 -5.71 6.05
N ILE A 90 -2.96 -4.82 6.59
CA ILE A 90 -2.57 -3.55 5.99
C ILE A 90 -1.08 -3.58 5.75
N PHE A 91 -0.67 -3.31 4.52
CA PHE A 91 0.73 -3.21 4.16
C PHE A 91 1.11 -1.73 3.97
N TYR A 92 2.08 -1.26 4.74
CA TYR A 92 2.61 0.10 4.63
C TYR A 92 4.07 0.07 4.19
N THR A 93 4.44 0.94 3.24
CA THR A 93 5.81 1.09 2.74
C THR A 93 6.23 2.55 2.66
N THR A 94 7.54 2.81 2.74
CA THR A 94 8.10 4.14 2.43
C THR A 94 8.44 4.29 0.95
N GLY A 95 8.46 3.19 0.18
CA GLY A 95 8.76 3.17 -1.25
C GLY A 95 7.60 3.65 -2.13
N ARG A 96 7.89 4.02 -3.38
CA ARG A 96 6.86 4.36 -4.37
C ARG A 96 6.01 3.13 -4.72
N LEU A 97 4.72 3.35 -4.95
CA LEU A 97 3.75 2.33 -5.36
C LEU A 97 3.76 2.19 -6.89
N THR A 98 4.61 1.31 -7.37
CA THR A 98 4.71 0.93 -8.79
C THR A 98 3.84 -0.29 -9.09
N SER A 99 3.67 -0.64 -10.36
CA SER A 99 2.98 -1.87 -10.79
C SER A 99 3.47 -3.12 -10.07
N GLU A 100 4.79 -3.30 -9.95
CA GLU A 100 5.39 -4.44 -9.27
C GLU A 100 5.03 -4.50 -7.78
N MET A 101 5.02 -3.34 -7.09
CA MET A 101 4.61 -3.26 -5.68
C MET A 101 3.16 -3.69 -5.50
N VAL A 102 2.28 -3.26 -6.41
CA VAL A 102 0.86 -3.65 -6.44
C VAL A 102 0.73 -5.15 -6.69
N ILE A 103 1.41 -5.69 -7.72
CA ILE A 103 1.37 -7.12 -8.06
C ILE A 103 1.80 -7.97 -6.86
N LYS A 104 2.95 -7.68 -6.24
CA LYS A 104 3.44 -8.42 -5.09
C LYS A 104 2.48 -8.36 -3.90
N THR A 105 1.87 -7.20 -3.64
CA THR A 105 0.89 -7.04 -2.56
C THR A 105 -0.36 -7.88 -2.80
N VAL A 106 -0.88 -7.87 -4.03
CA VAL A 106 -2.04 -8.70 -4.42
C VAL A 106 -1.71 -10.18 -4.34
N GLN A 107 -0.52 -10.60 -4.80
CA GLN A 107 -0.06 -11.99 -4.70
C GLN A 107 0.04 -12.48 -3.25
N MET A 108 0.36 -11.60 -2.30
CA MET A 108 0.28 -11.91 -0.87
C MET A 108 -1.15 -11.96 -0.34
N GLY A 109 -2.17 -11.62 -1.12
CA GLY A 109 -3.57 -11.57 -0.67
C GLY A 109 -3.90 -10.41 0.26
N ILE A 110 -3.09 -9.35 0.28
CA ILE A 110 -3.27 -8.19 1.17
C ILE A 110 -4.17 -7.16 0.49
N PRO A 111 -5.32 -6.78 1.09
CA PRO A 111 -6.32 -5.93 0.44
C PRO A 111 -6.01 -4.42 0.49
N ILE A 112 -5.08 -3.99 1.34
CA ILE A 112 -4.79 -2.56 1.58
C ILE A 112 -3.29 -2.30 1.51
N LEU A 113 -2.89 -1.42 0.58
CA LEU A 113 -1.52 -0.98 0.38
C LEU A 113 -1.40 0.54 0.55
N ILE A 114 -0.52 0.95 1.46
CA ILE A 114 -0.31 2.35 1.82
C ILE A 114 1.16 2.72 1.59
N SER A 115 1.40 3.93 1.11
CA SER A 115 2.76 4.47 1.04
C SER A 115 2.86 5.92 1.50
N ARG A 116 3.99 6.21 2.15
CA ARG A 116 4.43 7.59 2.38
C ARG A 116 4.78 8.32 1.08
N SER A 117 5.25 7.58 0.08
CA SER A 117 5.60 8.07 -1.25
C SER A 117 4.38 8.13 -2.19
N GLY A 118 4.59 8.58 -3.41
CA GLY A 118 3.57 8.58 -4.46
C GLY A 118 3.41 7.22 -5.14
N PHE A 119 2.56 7.20 -6.13
CA PHE A 119 2.23 6.05 -6.97
C PHE A 119 2.45 6.38 -8.45
N THR A 120 2.59 5.34 -9.29
CA THR A 120 2.62 5.46 -10.74
C THR A 120 1.22 5.23 -11.31
N GLU A 121 0.95 5.74 -12.50
CA GLU A 121 -0.30 5.51 -13.22
C GLU A 121 -0.57 4.01 -13.43
N SER A 122 0.44 3.26 -13.87
CA SER A 122 0.34 1.81 -14.02
C SER A 122 0.03 1.09 -12.72
N GLY A 123 0.57 1.54 -11.59
CA GLY A 123 0.24 1.02 -10.27
C GLY A 123 -1.23 1.26 -9.90
N VAL A 124 -1.76 2.45 -10.19
CA VAL A 124 -3.19 2.77 -9.96
C VAL A 124 -4.10 1.90 -10.83
N THR A 125 -3.77 1.76 -12.11
CA THR A 125 -4.54 0.93 -13.04
C THR A 125 -4.64 -0.52 -12.57
N LEU A 126 -3.53 -1.11 -12.16
CA LEU A 126 -3.50 -2.48 -11.62
C LEU A 126 -4.26 -2.61 -10.29
N ALA A 127 -4.14 -1.62 -9.40
CA ALA A 127 -4.87 -1.61 -8.15
C ALA A 127 -6.39 -1.59 -8.37
N LYS A 128 -6.87 -0.83 -9.36
CA LYS A 128 -8.29 -0.81 -9.76
C LYS A 128 -8.73 -2.19 -10.28
N GLN A 129 -7.95 -2.80 -11.16
CA GLN A 129 -8.26 -4.13 -11.73
C GLN A 129 -8.33 -5.23 -10.64
N ALA A 130 -7.43 -5.20 -9.66
CA ALA A 130 -7.38 -6.18 -8.58
C ALA A 130 -8.34 -5.87 -7.42
N GLY A 131 -8.97 -4.70 -7.38
CA GLY A 131 -9.76 -4.25 -6.24
C GLY A 131 -8.91 -3.99 -4.99
N LEU A 132 -7.62 -3.64 -5.15
CA LEU A 132 -6.71 -3.28 -4.07
C LEU A 132 -6.97 -1.85 -3.62
N THR A 133 -7.12 -1.61 -2.32
CA THR A 133 -7.12 -0.24 -1.79
C THR A 133 -5.72 0.33 -1.81
N LEU A 134 -5.55 1.43 -2.56
CA LEU A 134 -4.26 2.06 -2.80
C LEU A 134 -4.24 3.49 -2.25
N ILE A 135 -3.38 3.75 -1.26
CA ILE A 135 -3.25 5.04 -0.60
C ILE A 135 -1.80 5.50 -0.69
N GLY A 136 -1.59 6.65 -1.34
CA GLY A 136 -0.26 7.25 -1.46
C GLY A 136 -0.14 8.55 -0.69
N ARG A 137 1.11 9.05 -0.58
CA ARG A 137 1.48 10.29 0.10
C ARG A 137 0.93 10.40 1.54
N ALA A 138 0.82 9.25 2.22
CA ALA A 138 0.36 9.16 3.60
C ALA A 138 1.42 9.72 4.56
N LYS A 139 1.35 11.02 4.82
CA LYS A 139 2.27 11.77 5.69
C LYS A 139 1.50 12.68 6.64
N GLY A 140 1.59 12.39 7.93
CA GLY A 140 0.77 13.08 8.95
C GLY A 140 -0.71 12.89 8.65
N LYS A 141 -1.49 13.98 8.66
CA LYS A 141 -2.93 13.98 8.37
C LYS A 141 -3.26 14.26 6.88
N ARG A 142 -2.35 13.95 5.96
CA ARG A 142 -2.54 14.10 4.50
C ARG A 142 -2.36 12.78 3.81
N MET A 143 -3.22 12.48 2.84
CA MET A 143 -3.12 11.29 1.99
C MET A 143 -3.83 11.50 0.67
N ILE A 144 -3.52 10.66 -0.30
CA ILE A 144 -4.23 10.56 -1.57
C ILE A 144 -4.75 9.12 -1.70
N ILE A 145 -6.05 8.96 -1.78
CA ILE A 145 -6.69 7.67 -2.04
C ILE A 145 -6.79 7.52 -3.55
N ALA A 146 -6.01 6.60 -4.11
CA ALA A 146 -5.97 6.35 -5.54
C ALA A 146 -6.99 5.29 -5.98
N ASN A 147 -7.36 4.38 -5.09
CA ASN A 147 -8.40 3.37 -5.29
C ASN A 147 -8.92 2.86 -3.95
N GLY A 148 -10.18 2.38 -3.90
CA GLY A 148 -10.74 1.69 -2.76
C GLY A 148 -11.20 2.62 -1.62
N ILE A 149 -11.73 3.80 -1.93
CA ILE A 149 -12.24 4.77 -0.94
C ILE A 149 -13.38 4.19 -0.09
N GLU A 150 -14.14 3.27 -0.63
CA GLU A 150 -15.24 2.57 0.04
C GLU A 150 -14.80 1.73 1.24
N ARG A 151 -13.51 1.39 1.32
CA ARG A 151 -12.91 0.71 2.48
C ARG A 151 -12.38 1.67 3.54
N VAL A 152 -12.31 2.96 3.25
CA VAL A 152 -11.74 3.95 4.17
C VAL A 152 -12.82 4.52 5.07
N VAL A 153 -12.65 4.36 6.38
CA VAL A 153 -13.51 4.92 7.42
C VAL A 153 -12.87 6.20 7.95
N PHE A 154 -13.55 7.33 7.75
CA PHE A 154 -13.09 8.64 8.20
C PHE A 154 -13.52 8.86 9.66
N ASP A 155 -12.71 8.38 10.60
CA ASP A 155 -12.94 8.43 12.05
C ASP A 155 -12.14 9.51 12.77
N SER A 156 -11.37 10.31 12.06
CA SER A 156 -10.54 11.38 12.61
C SER A 156 -10.42 12.55 11.63
N ASP A 157 -10.14 13.76 12.18
CA ASP A 157 -9.95 14.96 11.37
C ASP A 157 -8.86 14.79 10.32
N VAL A 158 -9.25 14.96 9.08
CA VAL A 158 -8.35 14.86 7.92
C VAL A 158 -8.04 16.27 7.43
N LYS A 159 -6.77 16.68 7.47
CA LYS A 159 -6.35 18.00 6.97
C LYS A 159 -6.51 18.13 5.45
N SER A 160 -6.27 17.06 4.69
CA SER A 160 -6.63 16.97 3.27
C SER A 160 -6.65 15.52 2.79
N VAL A 161 -7.76 15.10 2.21
CA VAL A 161 -7.86 13.89 1.40
C VAL A 161 -8.11 14.31 -0.03
N LYS A 162 -7.32 13.78 -0.97
CA LYS A 162 -7.59 13.88 -2.40
C LYS A 162 -7.97 12.49 -2.91
N ASN A 163 -9.08 12.40 -3.62
CA ASN A 163 -9.42 11.21 -4.38
C ASN A 163 -9.03 11.46 -5.85
N VAL A 164 -8.32 10.52 -6.45
CA VAL A 164 -7.81 10.67 -7.84
C VAL A 164 -8.96 10.73 -8.84
N ASP A 165 -10.06 10.07 -8.57
CA ASP A 165 -11.22 10.06 -9.48
C ASP A 165 -11.92 11.44 -9.54
N VAL A 166 -11.87 12.23 -8.48
CA VAL A 166 -12.40 13.60 -8.44
C VAL A 166 -11.48 14.57 -9.20
N VAL A 167 -10.17 14.35 -9.16
CA VAL A 167 -9.19 15.21 -9.84
C VAL A 167 -9.20 15.01 -11.36
N SER A 168 -9.45 13.78 -11.86
CA SER A 168 -9.60 13.53 -13.29
C SER A 168 -10.87 14.12 -13.87
N ALA A 169 -11.97 14.10 -13.12
CA ALA A 169 -13.22 14.74 -13.52
C ALA A 169 -13.11 16.29 -13.62
N GLN A 170 -12.32 16.92 -12.75
CA GLN A 170 -12.10 18.37 -12.80
C GLN A 170 -11.21 18.80 -13.98
N ARG A 171 -10.30 17.95 -14.46
CA ARG A 171 -9.48 18.28 -15.65
C ARG A 171 -10.24 18.15 -16.96
N SER A 172 -11.27 17.32 -17.06
CA SER A 172 -12.11 17.17 -18.25
C SER A 172 -13.16 18.31 -18.41
N ILE A 173 -13.33 19.18 -17.40
CA ILE A 173 -14.25 20.33 -17.46
C ILE A 173 -13.53 21.61 -17.90
N ILE A 174 -12.17 21.61 -17.93
CA ILE A 174 -11.34 22.80 -18.25
C ILE A 174 -10.66 22.63 -19.63
N SER A 175 -10.89 21.54 -20.34
CA SER A 175 -10.49 21.32 -21.73
C SER A 175 -11.73 21.35 -22.64
#